data_8b0595457ecbf0d98c39a07e08c8c01a
#
_entry.id   8b0595457ecbf0d98c39a07e08c8c01a
#
_cell.length_a   1.000
_cell.length_b   1.000
_cell.length_c   1.000
_cell.angle_alpha   90.00
_cell.angle_beta   90.00
_cell.angle_gamma   90.00
#
_symmetry.space_group_name_H-M   'P 1'
#
loop_
_entity.id
_entity.type
_entity.pdbx_description
1 polymer ?
#
loop_
_entity_poly.entity_id
_entity_poly.type
_entity_poly.pdbx_seq_one_letter_code
_entity_poly.pdbx_strand_id
1 'polypeptide(L)'
;MPTDKYAEFVRGPVGGFIAPKVGLPQPTKLERYKKGQPVVDGKAFIGAAPGGRIGEALVAALKSANVEFDFSEPGAAPEGDERYKVLVFDATGITDSTQLEELWRFFHTTIRRVKSSGRVVVIGTQPELTSNAREATAQRALEGFTRAVGKEIRKGSAVNLIYVAPGAEDQIESTLRFFISPRSAYVSGQVARVVESIG
;
A
#
# COMPACT_ATOMS: atom_id res chain seq x y z
N MET A 1 -2.04 17.22 22.68
CA MET A 1 -2.64 15.99 22.14
C MET A 1 -3.08 15.16 23.33
N PRO A 2 -4.31 14.65 23.37
CA PRO A 2 -4.72 13.77 24.46
C PRO A 2 -3.84 12.52 24.41
N THR A 3 -3.17 12.24 25.50
CA THR A 3 -2.37 11.04 25.70
C THR A 3 -3.32 9.86 25.76
N ASP A 4 -3.11 8.86 24.93
CA ASP A 4 -3.87 7.61 24.98
C ASP A 4 -3.51 6.86 26.28
N LYS A 5 -4.35 7.06 27.30
CA LYS A 5 -4.17 6.50 28.64
C LYS A 5 -4.06 4.97 28.64
N TYR A 6 -4.72 4.29 27.67
CA TYR A 6 -4.63 2.84 27.51
C TYR A 6 -3.23 2.45 27.02
N ALA A 7 -2.72 3.14 25.98
CA ALA A 7 -1.38 2.88 25.46
C ALA A 7 -0.29 3.18 26.50
N GLU A 8 -0.50 4.20 27.33
CA GLU A 8 0.40 4.57 28.41
C GLU A 8 0.39 3.53 29.54
N PHE A 9 -0.79 3.04 29.93
CA PHE A 9 -0.93 1.95 30.91
C PHE A 9 -0.28 0.65 30.42
N VAL A 10 -0.59 0.20 29.19
CA VAL A 10 -0.06 -1.07 28.64
C VAL A 10 1.45 -1.03 28.41
N ARG A 11 2.03 0.15 28.19
CA ARG A 11 3.49 0.37 28.07
C ARG A 11 4.20 0.58 29.40
N GLY A 12 3.45 0.81 30.48
CA GLY A 12 4.00 0.95 31.81
C GLY A 12 4.52 -0.38 32.40
N PRO A 13 5.35 -0.35 33.46
CA PRO A 13 5.95 -1.55 34.03
C PRO A 13 4.93 -2.60 34.46
N VAL A 14 3.80 -2.17 35.01
CA VAL A 14 2.72 -3.05 35.49
C VAL A 14 1.85 -3.54 34.35
N GLY A 15 1.40 -2.61 33.49
CA GLY A 15 0.54 -2.95 32.34
C GLY A 15 1.26 -3.80 31.30
N GLY A 16 2.54 -3.55 31.05
CA GLY A 16 3.35 -4.34 30.14
C GLY A 16 3.54 -5.80 30.57
N PHE A 17 3.49 -6.07 31.88
CA PHE A 17 3.57 -7.44 32.43
C PHE A 17 2.21 -8.15 32.44
N ILE A 18 1.14 -7.42 32.69
CA ILE A 18 -0.21 -8.00 32.86
C ILE A 18 -0.93 -8.14 31.51
N ALA A 19 -0.81 -7.15 30.62
CA ALA A 19 -1.54 -7.10 29.36
C ALA A 19 -1.40 -8.37 28.49
N PRO A 20 -0.19 -8.96 28.29
CA PRO A 20 -0.06 -10.22 27.56
C PRO A 20 -0.75 -11.40 28.23
N LYS A 21 -0.76 -11.43 29.58
CA LYS A 21 -1.35 -12.54 30.34
C LYS A 21 -2.87 -12.56 30.30
N VAL A 22 -3.50 -11.40 30.15
CA VAL A 22 -4.96 -11.27 30.06
C VAL A 22 -5.44 -11.06 28.63
N GLY A 23 -4.58 -11.27 27.62
CA GLY A 23 -4.95 -11.20 26.21
C GLY A 23 -5.25 -9.79 25.70
N LEU A 24 -4.85 -8.74 26.41
CA LEU A 24 -5.06 -7.37 25.97
C LEU A 24 -4.16 -7.05 24.77
N PRO A 25 -4.70 -6.42 23.70
CA PRO A 25 -3.93 -6.08 22.51
C PRO A 25 -2.83 -5.08 22.86
N GLN A 26 -1.60 -5.41 22.46
CA GLN A 26 -0.45 -4.51 22.58
C GLN A 26 -0.54 -3.44 21.50
N PRO A 27 -0.55 -2.13 21.84
CA PRO A 27 -0.54 -1.08 20.84
C PRO A 27 0.77 -1.11 20.04
N THR A 28 0.64 -1.30 18.73
CA THR A 28 1.80 -1.34 17.84
C THR A 28 2.46 0.04 17.79
N LYS A 29 3.77 0.09 18.03
CA LYS A 29 4.54 1.31 17.86
C LYS A 29 4.69 1.60 16.36
N LEU A 30 4.06 2.66 15.89
CA LEU A 30 4.16 3.08 14.49
C LEU A 30 5.56 3.63 14.21
N GLU A 31 6.09 3.27 13.06
CA GLU A 31 7.33 3.84 12.54
C GLU A 31 7.10 5.32 12.20
N ARG A 32 7.93 6.19 12.74
CA ARG A 32 7.88 7.64 12.48
C ARG A 32 9.05 8.04 11.60
N TYR A 33 8.78 8.94 10.67
CA TYR A 33 9.83 9.53 9.85
C TYR A 33 10.90 10.21 10.71
N LYS A 34 12.14 9.93 10.38
CA LYS A 34 13.32 10.61 10.94
C LYS A 34 14.09 11.24 9.79
N LYS A 35 14.58 12.48 9.99
CA LYS A 35 15.40 13.16 8.98
C LYS A 35 16.63 12.31 8.61
N GLY A 36 16.88 12.16 7.32
CA GLY A 36 18.04 11.40 6.82
C GLY A 36 17.83 9.89 6.67
N GLN A 37 16.70 9.33 7.07
CA GLN A 37 16.41 7.92 6.84
C GLN A 37 16.02 7.64 5.37
N PRO A 38 16.25 6.42 4.86
CA PRO A 38 15.81 6.04 3.52
C PRO A 38 14.28 6.16 3.37
N VAL A 39 13.81 6.31 2.13
CA VAL A 39 12.37 6.36 1.82
C VAL A 39 11.70 5.06 2.25
N VAL A 40 12.36 3.94 2.01
CA VAL A 40 11.92 2.59 2.41
C VAL A 40 13.10 1.87 3.04
N ASP A 41 12.91 1.35 4.25
CA ASP A 41 13.88 0.47 4.91
C ASP A 41 13.53 -0.99 4.59
N GLY A 42 13.92 -1.41 3.40
CA GLY A 42 13.65 -2.74 2.86
C GLY A 42 13.26 -2.72 1.39
N LYS A 43 12.75 -3.84 0.91
CA LYS A 43 12.46 -4.11 -0.49
C LYS A 43 10.99 -3.95 -0.81
N ALA A 44 10.68 -3.55 -2.03
CA ALA A 44 9.33 -3.53 -2.59
C ALA A 44 9.07 -4.80 -3.42
N PHE A 45 7.82 -5.24 -3.46
CA PHE A 45 7.34 -6.28 -4.38
C PHE A 45 6.20 -5.71 -5.23
N ILE A 46 6.32 -5.86 -6.53
CA ILE A 46 5.46 -5.21 -7.51
C ILE A 46 4.70 -6.27 -8.29
N GLY A 47 3.38 -6.13 -8.35
CA GLY A 47 2.53 -6.88 -9.26
C GLY A 47 1.73 -5.95 -10.16
N ALA A 48 1.22 -6.49 -11.25
CA ALA A 48 0.38 -5.76 -12.19
C ALA A 48 -0.70 -6.66 -12.77
N ALA A 49 -1.87 -6.12 -13.02
CA ALA A 49 -2.85 -6.73 -13.90
C ALA A 49 -2.39 -6.63 -15.36
N PRO A 50 -2.77 -7.58 -16.23
CA PRO A 50 -2.52 -7.47 -17.66
C PRO A 50 -3.00 -6.12 -18.21
N GLY A 51 -2.18 -5.46 -19.02
CA GLY A 51 -2.50 -4.14 -19.57
C GLY A 51 -2.28 -2.97 -18.59
N GLY A 52 -1.65 -3.21 -17.44
CA GLY A 52 -1.24 -2.15 -16.51
C GLY A 52 -0.32 -1.15 -17.20
N ARG A 53 -0.57 0.15 -16.99
CA ARG A 53 0.11 1.24 -17.72
C ARG A 53 1.14 2.02 -16.90
N ILE A 54 1.25 1.71 -15.59
CA ILE A 54 2.12 2.47 -14.67
C ILE A 54 3.54 1.92 -14.59
N GLY A 55 3.81 0.74 -15.15
CA GLY A 55 5.04 -0.03 -14.90
C GLY A 55 6.33 0.79 -15.07
N GLU A 56 6.49 1.55 -16.16
CA GLU A 56 7.69 2.35 -16.41
C GLU A 56 7.82 3.50 -15.39
N ALA A 57 6.75 4.26 -15.16
CA ALA A 57 6.73 5.37 -14.20
C ALA A 57 6.96 4.87 -12.77
N LEU A 58 6.39 3.71 -12.42
CA LEU A 58 6.60 3.07 -11.12
C LEU A 58 8.07 2.69 -10.91
N VAL A 59 8.70 2.05 -11.90
CA VAL A 59 10.13 1.69 -11.85
C VAL A 59 11.00 2.94 -11.74
N ALA A 60 10.72 3.98 -12.52
CA ALA A 60 11.44 5.25 -12.45
C ALA A 60 11.34 5.88 -11.05
N ALA A 61 10.13 5.92 -10.48
CA ALA A 61 9.89 6.47 -9.15
C ALA A 61 10.60 5.68 -8.02
N LEU A 62 10.61 4.35 -8.10
CA LEU A 62 11.30 3.52 -7.11
C LEU A 62 12.82 3.65 -7.21
N LYS A 63 13.38 3.71 -8.42
CA LYS A 63 14.82 3.97 -8.65
C LYS A 63 15.23 5.35 -8.13
N SER A 64 14.44 6.39 -8.44
CA SER A 64 14.66 7.75 -7.92
C SER A 64 14.63 7.81 -6.40
N ALA A 65 13.77 6.99 -5.77
CA ALA A 65 13.69 6.86 -4.32
C ALA A 65 14.76 5.94 -3.71
N ASN A 66 15.65 5.35 -4.52
CA ASN A 66 16.66 4.36 -4.13
C ASN A 66 16.06 3.16 -3.37
N VAL A 67 14.94 2.63 -3.88
CA VAL A 67 14.23 1.48 -3.31
C VAL A 67 14.52 0.24 -4.15
N GLU A 68 15.01 -0.82 -3.52
CA GLU A 68 15.14 -2.14 -4.16
C GLU A 68 13.77 -2.77 -4.37
N PHE A 69 13.58 -3.48 -5.48
CA PHE A 69 12.30 -4.11 -5.78
C PHE A 69 12.45 -5.39 -6.60
N ASP A 70 11.46 -6.29 -6.42
CA ASP A 70 11.23 -7.46 -7.26
C ASP A 70 9.86 -7.34 -7.95
N PHE A 71 9.72 -8.05 -9.06
CA PHE A 71 8.44 -8.19 -9.76
C PHE A 71 7.79 -9.54 -9.43
N SER A 72 6.46 -9.53 -9.36
CA SER A 72 5.66 -10.74 -9.36
C SER A 72 5.51 -11.25 -10.78
N GLU A 73 5.85 -12.51 -11.01
CA GLU A 73 5.33 -13.22 -12.17
C GLU A 73 3.81 -13.37 -12.05
N PRO A 74 3.04 -13.29 -13.15
CA PRO A 74 1.58 -13.43 -13.10
C PRO A 74 1.16 -14.72 -12.40
N GLY A 75 0.42 -14.59 -11.29
CA GLY A 75 -0.06 -15.73 -10.51
C GLY A 75 0.98 -16.44 -9.64
N ALA A 76 2.23 -16.01 -9.65
CA ALA A 76 3.28 -16.60 -8.82
C ALA A 76 3.36 -15.95 -7.42
N ALA A 77 3.57 -16.78 -6.41
CA ALA A 77 3.98 -16.30 -5.09
C ALA A 77 5.46 -15.88 -5.14
N PRO A 78 5.88 -14.91 -4.31
CA PRO A 78 7.30 -14.62 -4.13
C PRO A 78 8.08 -15.87 -3.71
N GLU A 79 9.28 -16.04 -4.23
CA GLU A 79 10.13 -17.16 -3.87
C GLU A 79 10.56 -17.13 -2.39
N GLY A 80 10.80 -18.30 -1.83
CA GLY A 80 11.30 -18.46 -0.46
C GLY A 80 10.43 -17.81 0.61
N ASP A 81 11.08 -17.37 1.71
CA ASP A 81 10.45 -16.72 2.87
C ASP A 81 10.67 -15.20 2.91
N GLU A 82 11.03 -14.60 1.78
CA GLU A 82 11.32 -13.17 1.72
C GLU A 82 10.11 -12.34 2.12
N ARG A 83 10.37 -11.27 2.88
CA ARG A 83 9.36 -10.35 3.39
C ARG A 83 9.65 -8.95 2.87
N TYR A 84 8.61 -8.28 2.44
CA TYR A 84 8.69 -6.97 1.79
C TYR A 84 8.22 -5.84 2.69
N LYS A 85 8.87 -4.70 2.58
CA LYS A 85 8.44 -3.47 3.27
C LYS A 85 7.31 -2.77 2.53
N VAL A 86 7.29 -2.92 1.21
CA VAL A 86 6.30 -2.32 0.32
C VAL A 86 5.72 -3.37 -0.60
N LEU A 87 4.39 -3.38 -0.75
CA LEU A 87 3.69 -4.06 -1.84
C LEU A 87 3.05 -2.99 -2.72
N VAL A 88 3.24 -3.10 -4.03
CA VAL A 88 2.56 -2.24 -5.02
C VAL A 88 1.86 -3.13 -6.03
N PHE A 89 0.61 -2.82 -6.32
CA PHE A 89 -0.13 -3.50 -7.38
C PHE A 89 -0.70 -2.50 -8.37
N ASP A 90 -0.28 -2.62 -9.62
CA ASP A 90 -0.82 -1.86 -10.75
C ASP A 90 -2.12 -2.50 -11.24
N ALA A 91 -3.25 -1.92 -10.84
CA ALA A 91 -4.59 -2.33 -11.23
C ALA A 91 -5.15 -1.48 -12.39
N THR A 92 -4.34 -0.63 -13.03
CA THR A 92 -4.80 0.24 -14.12
C THR A 92 -5.24 -0.53 -15.37
N GLY A 93 -4.77 -1.77 -15.53
CA GLY A 93 -5.18 -2.69 -16.59
C GLY A 93 -6.52 -3.41 -16.34
N ILE A 94 -7.14 -3.24 -15.16
CA ILE A 94 -8.43 -3.87 -14.83
C ILE A 94 -9.55 -3.06 -15.48
N THR A 95 -10.21 -3.65 -16.47
CA THR A 95 -11.30 -3.03 -17.26
C THR A 95 -12.65 -3.70 -17.04
N ASP A 96 -12.68 -4.79 -16.26
CA ASP A 96 -13.88 -5.55 -15.93
C ASP A 96 -13.79 -6.16 -14.53
N SER A 97 -14.93 -6.39 -13.89
CA SER A 97 -14.98 -6.95 -12.53
C SER A 97 -14.41 -8.37 -12.41
N THR A 98 -14.41 -9.16 -13.48
CA THR A 98 -13.80 -10.50 -13.48
C THR A 98 -12.28 -10.44 -13.31
N GLN A 99 -11.64 -9.38 -13.80
CA GLN A 99 -10.21 -9.15 -13.68
C GLN A 99 -9.77 -8.71 -12.27
N LEU A 100 -10.71 -8.42 -11.37
CA LEU A 100 -10.39 -8.24 -9.94
C LEU A 100 -9.78 -9.51 -9.32
N GLU A 101 -9.88 -10.65 -9.99
CA GLU A 101 -9.17 -11.87 -9.64
C GLU A 101 -7.66 -11.67 -9.62
N GLU A 102 -7.08 -10.85 -10.49
CA GLU A 102 -5.64 -10.55 -10.52
C GLU A 102 -5.18 -9.84 -9.24
N LEU A 103 -5.99 -8.89 -8.77
CA LEU A 103 -5.77 -8.24 -7.48
C LEU A 103 -5.81 -9.25 -6.33
N TRP A 104 -6.80 -10.14 -6.31
CA TRP A 104 -6.91 -11.19 -5.31
C TRP A 104 -5.71 -12.15 -5.36
N ARG A 105 -5.31 -12.64 -6.51
CA ARG A 105 -4.18 -13.56 -6.68
C ARG A 105 -2.88 -12.98 -6.12
N PHE A 106 -2.60 -11.71 -6.45
CA PHE A 106 -1.41 -11.03 -5.94
C PHE A 106 -1.45 -10.91 -4.41
N PHE A 107 -2.51 -10.35 -3.84
CA PHE A 107 -2.55 -10.11 -2.40
C PHE A 107 -2.76 -11.38 -1.58
N HIS A 108 -3.45 -12.39 -2.09
CA HIS A 108 -3.61 -13.66 -1.40
C HIS A 108 -2.25 -14.32 -1.07
N THR A 109 -1.31 -14.21 -1.98
CA THR A 109 0.03 -14.81 -1.82
C THR A 109 1.03 -13.90 -1.08
N THR A 110 0.84 -12.58 -1.11
CA THR A 110 1.86 -11.61 -0.68
C THR A 110 1.54 -10.88 0.62
N ILE A 111 0.26 -10.68 0.96
CA ILE A 111 -0.13 -9.80 2.08
C ILE A 111 0.46 -10.24 3.43
N ARG A 112 0.63 -11.53 3.65
CA ARG A 112 1.24 -12.08 4.88
C ARG A 112 2.75 -11.89 4.94
N ARG A 113 3.37 -11.54 3.82
CA ARG A 113 4.81 -11.27 3.70
C ARG A 113 5.16 -9.80 3.95
N VAL A 114 4.18 -8.97 4.27
CA VAL A 114 4.41 -7.58 4.65
C VAL A 114 5.14 -7.52 6.00
N LYS A 115 6.24 -6.78 6.04
CA LYS A 115 6.99 -6.48 7.28
C LYS A 115 6.16 -5.56 8.18
N SER A 116 6.52 -5.52 9.47
CA SER A 116 5.95 -4.53 10.40
C SER A 116 6.14 -3.11 9.86
N SER A 117 5.14 -2.27 10.06
CA SER A 117 5.08 -0.91 9.50
C SER A 117 5.25 -0.88 7.98
N GLY A 118 4.78 -1.93 7.29
CA GLY A 118 4.84 -2.02 5.83
C GLY A 118 3.81 -1.12 5.15
N ARG A 119 3.97 -0.94 3.86
CA ARG A 119 3.10 -0.10 3.03
C ARG A 119 2.56 -0.93 1.88
N VAL A 120 1.26 -0.84 1.70
CA VAL A 120 0.57 -1.45 0.55
C VAL A 120 -0.04 -0.32 -0.27
N VAL A 121 0.26 -0.29 -1.55
CA VAL A 121 -0.26 0.70 -2.47
C VAL A 121 -0.92 -0.02 -3.64
N VAL A 122 -2.19 0.26 -3.85
CA VAL A 122 -2.91 -0.12 -5.07
C VAL A 122 -2.90 1.10 -5.99
N ILE A 123 -2.67 0.88 -7.28
CA ILE A 123 -2.71 1.95 -8.27
C ILE A 123 -3.83 1.62 -9.26
N GLY A 124 -4.74 2.55 -9.48
CA GLY A 124 -5.88 2.37 -10.36
C GLY A 124 -6.11 3.56 -11.28
N THR A 125 -7.11 3.44 -12.14
CA THR A 125 -7.63 4.54 -12.97
C THR A 125 -8.81 5.20 -12.25
N GLN A 126 -8.91 6.52 -12.31
CA GLN A 126 -10.07 7.23 -11.76
C GLN A 126 -11.35 6.72 -12.44
N PRO A 127 -12.35 6.24 -11.68
CA PRO A 127 -13.58 5.70 -12.27
C PRO A 127 -14.30 6.67 -13.21
N GLU A 128 -14.18 7.97 -12.95
CA GLU A 128 -14.77 9.04 -13.74
C GLU A 128 -14.06 9.26 -15.09
N LEU A 129 -12.85 8.71 -15.25
CA LEU A 129 -12.02 8.84 -16.46
C LEU A 129 -11.89 7.53 -17.24
N THR A 130 -12.69 6.53 -16.89
CA THR A 130 -12.72 5.24 -17.57
C THR A 130 -13.58 5.29 -18.84
N SER A 131 -13.37 4.33 -19.74
CA SER A 131 -14.04 4.32 -21.04
C SER A 131 -15.50 3.86 -20.99
N ASN A 132 -15.89 3.12 -19.94
CA ASN A 132 -17.24 2.54 -19.82
C ASN A 132 -17.59 2.18 -18.38
N ALA A 133 -18.88 1.88 -18.14
CA ALA A 133 -19.41 1.57 -16.81
C ALA A 133 -18.83 0.30 -16.17
N ARG A 134 -18.42 -0.70 -16.96
CA ARG A 134 -17.81 -1.93 -16.42
C ARG A 134 -16.45 -1.63 -15.82
N GLU A 135 -15.61 -0.91 -16.55
CA GLU A 135 -14.31 -0.45 -16.09
C GLU A 135 -14.47 0.46 -14.88
N ALA A 136 -15.37 1.46 -14.92
CA ALA A 136 -15.67 2.33 -13.79
C ALA A 136 -16.02 1.55 -12.53
N THR A 137 -16.88 0.52 -12.67
CA THR A 137 -17.29 -0.34 -11.55
C THR A 137 -16.11 -1.12 -10.98
N ALA A 138 -15.28 -1.72 -11.83
CA ALA A 138 -14.11 -2.48 -11.41
C ALA A 138 -13.10 -1.59 -10.70
N GLN A 139 -12.81 -0.41 -11.25
CA GLN A 139 -11.90 0.55 -10.64
C GLN A 139 -12.45 1.12 -9.33
N ARG A 140 -13.77 1.35 -9.21
CA ARG A 140 -14.41 1.76 -7.95
C ARG A 140 -14.29 0.70 -6.86
N ALA A 141 -14.30 -0.58 -7.21
CA ALA A 141 -14.15 -1.68 -6.26
C ALA A 141 -12.79 -1.65 -5.53
N LEU A 142 -11.75 -1.05 -6.11
CA LEU A 142 -10.43 -0.89 -5.48
C LEU A 142 -10.50 -0.07 -4.19
N GLU A 143 -11.43 0.89 -4.08
CA GLU A 143 -11.63 1.63 -2.84
C GLU A 143 -12.16 0.73 -1.71
N GLY A 144 -13.12 -0.13 -2.02
CA GLY A 144 -13.65 -1.12 -1.07
C GLY A 144 -12.54 -2.06 -0.58
N PHE A 145 -11.75 -2.61 -1.50
CA PHE A 145 -10.59 -3.43 -1.18
C PHE A 145 -9.60 -2.69 -0.27
N THR A 146 -9.19 -1.48 -0.65
CA THR A 146 -8.22 -0.67 0.11
C THR A 146 -8.69 -0.42 1.54
N ARG A 147 -9.96 -0.06 1.73
CA ARG A 147 -10.53 0.19 3.06
C ARG A 147 -10.67 -1.09 3.89
N ALA A 148 -11.09 -2.19 3.26
CA ALA A 148 -11.22 -3.48 3.93
C ALA A 148 -9.85 -3.99 4.41
N VAL A 149 -8.87 -4.08 3.52
CA VAL A 149 -7.52 -4.52 3.89
C VAL A 149 -6.86 -3.56 4.87
N GLY A 150 -7.09 -2.25 4.74
CA GLY A 150 -6.59 -1.24 5.67
C GLY A 150 -7.08 -1.42 7.12
N LYS A 151 -8.28 -2.00 7.32
CA LYS A 151 -8.81 -2.36 8.65
C LYS A 151 -8.21 -3.65 9.19
N GLU A 152 -7.92 -4.61 8.33
CA GLU A 152 -7.46 -5.94 8.71
C GLU A 152 -5.94 -6.04 8.85
N ILE A 153 -5.19 -5.22 8.11
CA ILE A 153 -3.74 -5.26 8.16
C ILE A 153 -3.23 -4.80 9.52
N ARG A 154 -2.30 -5.57 10.07
CA ARG A 154 -1.81 -5.37 11.44
C ARG A 154 -0.36 -4.86 11.45
N LYS A 155 0.25 -4.80 12.62
CA LYS A 155 1.66 -4.47 12.87
C LYS A 155 2.05 -3.06 12.37
N GLY A 156 1.12 -2.09 12.44
CA GLY A 156 1.37 -0.70 12.02
C GLY A 156 1.51 -0.52 10.51
N SER A 157 1.11 -1.51 9.72
CA SER A 157 1.09 -1.40 8.26
C SER A 157 -0.08 -0.56 7.78
N ALA A 158 0.04 0.03 6.58
CA ALA A 158 -0.97 0.88 5.98
C ALA A 158 -1.25 0.47 4.53
N VAL A 159 -2.49 0.66 4.09
CA VAL A 159 -2.96 0.35 2.73
C VAL A 159 -3.61 1.59 2.15
N ASN A 160 -3.17 2.03 0.97
CA ASN A 160 -3.70 3.21 0.31
C ASN A 160 -3.89 2.96 -1.20
N LEU A 161 -4.74 3.75 -1.82
CA LEU A 161 -5.03 3.73 -3.25
C LEU A 161 -4.56 5.04 -3.89
N ILE A 162 -3.90 4.91 -5.04
CA ILE A 162 -3.56 6.03 -5.91
C ILE A 162 -4.33 5.85 -7.21
N TYR A 163 -5.24 6.74 -7.51
CA TYR A 163 -5.80 6.85 -8.83
C TYR A 163 -4.92 7.74 -9.71
N VAL A 164 -4.54 7.25 -10.88
CA VAL A 164 -3.74 7.99 -11.86
C VAL A 164 -4.58 8.20 -13.11
N ALA A 165 -4.77 9.47 -13.46
CA ALA A 165 -5.44 9.83 -14.71
C ALA A 165 -4.61 9.35 -15.92
N PRO A 166 -5.24 8.88 -16.99
CA PRO A 166 -4.53 8.63 -18.25
C PRO A 166 -3.76 9.87 -18.71
N GLY A 167 -2.47 9.71 -19.03
CA GLY A 167 -1.56 10.80 -19.38
C GLY A 167 -0.80 11.42 -18.21
N ALA A 168 -1.17 11.09 -16.96
CA ALA A 168 -0.50 11.59 -15.75
C ALA A 168 0.43 10.57 -15.09
N GLU A 169 0.84 9.53 -15.79
CA GLU A 169 1.65 8.45 -15.25
C GLU A 169 2.96 8.95 -14.65
N ASP A 170 3.62 9.88 -15.33
CA ASP A 170 4.90 10.45 -14.90
C ASP A 170 4.78 11.34 -13.65
N GLN A 171 3.57 11.72 -13.26
CA GLN A 171 3.31 12.55 -12.08
C GLN A 171 3.17 11.72 -10.78
N ILE A 172 3.25 10.39 -10.87
CA ILE A 172 3.00 9.52 -9.72
C ILE A 172 4.07 9.61 -8.63
N GLU A 173 5.30 10.01 -8.96
CA GLU A 173 6.49 9.87 -8.10
C GLU A 173 6.28 10.45 -6.70
N SER A 174 5.84 11.69 -6.59
CA SER A 174 5.71 12.37 -5.30
C SER A 174 4.68 11.70 -4.38
N THR A 175 3.53 11.33 -4.94
CA THR A 175 2.44 10.67 -4.22
C THR A 175 2.84 9.25 -3.80
N LEU A 176 3.44 8.48 -4.71
CA LEU A 176 3.95 7.15 -4.40
C LEU A 176 5.00 7.21 -3.30
N ARG A 177 5.99 8.09 -3.42
CA ARG A 177 7.06 8.29 -2.45
C ARG A 177 6.53 8.64 -1.06
N PHE A 178 5.47 9.44 -0.97
CA PHE A 178 4.79 9.70 0.29
C PHE A 178 4.19 8.42 0.89
N PHE A 179 3.38 7.68 0.12
CA PHE A 179 2.66 6.52 0.64
C PHE A 179 3.58 5.34 0.99
N ILE A 180 4.68 5.12 0.30
CA ILE A 180 5.62 4.04 0.61
C ILE A 180 6.57 4.38 1.76
N SER A 181 6.64 5.64 2.18
CA SER A 181 7.56 6.11 3.21
C SER A 181 6.95 6.12 4.62
N PRO A 182 7.77 6.22 5.69
CA PRO A 182 7.29 6.42 7.05
C PRO A 182 6.51 7.74 7.27
N ARG A 183 6.54 8.66 6.32
CA ARG A 183 5.75 9.91 6.37
C ARG A 183 4.24 9.63 6.38
N SER A 184 3.82 8.54 5.76
CA SER A 184 2.42 8.09 5.71
C SER A 184 2.02 7.16 6.86
N ALA A 185 2.78 7.09 7.95
CA ALA A 185 2.57 6.12 9.04
C ALA A 185 1.17 6.16 9.68
N TYR A 186 0.48 7.29 9.58
CA TYR A 186 -0.88 7.47 10.11
C TYR A 186 -1.95 7.53 9.02
N VAL A 187 -1.59 7.23 7.77
CA VAL A 187 -2.48 7.31 6.61
C VAL A 187 -2.77 5.90 6.11
N SER A 188 -3.99 5.44 6.29
CA SER A 188 -4.46 4.14 5.82
C SER A 188 -5.91 4.21 5.35
N GLY A 189 -6.25 3.43 4.34
CA GLY A 189 -7.58 3.40 3.74
C GLY A 189 -7.93 4.65 2.91
N GLN A 190 -6.92 5.44 2.53
CA GLN A 190 -7.12 6.69 1.81
C GLN A 190 -6.95 6.51 0.30
N VAL A 191 -7.55 7.45 -0.44
CA VAL A 191 -7.48 7.54 -1.89
C VAL A 191 -6.84 8.88 -2.26
N ALA A 192 -5.73 8.84 -2.98
CA ALA A 192 -5.13 10.00 -3.62
C ALA A 192 -5.41 9.99 -5.12
N ARG A 193 -5.42 11.15 -5.73
CA ARG A 193 -5.58 11.31 -7.18
C ARG A 193 -4.39 12.04 -7.77
N VAL A 194 -3.84 11.47 -8.83
CA VAL A 194 -2.77 12.06 -9.64
C VAL A 194 -3.38 12.44 -10.97
N VAL A 195 -3.27 13.70 -11.30
CA VAL A 195 -3.80 14.31 -12.54
C VAL A 195 -2.68 15.06 -13.23
N GLU A 196 -2.85 15.35 -14.51
CA GLU A 196 -1.91 16.24 -15.20
C GLU A 196 -1.79 17.57 -14.47
N SER A 197 -0.58 18.11 -14.44
CA SER A 197 -0.34 19.46 -13.91
C SER A 197 -1.09 20.45 -14.78
N ILE A 198 -1.98 21.21 -14.17
CA ILE A 198 -2.55 22.39 -14.83
C ILE A 198 -1.43 23.43 -14.85
N GLY A 199 -0.81 23.58 -16.04
CA GLY A 199 0.22 24.58 -16.28
C GLY A 199 -0.26 26.02 -16.08
#